data_e67f1f18505c3ea47439f1b1256c870b
#
_entry.id   e67f1f18505c3ea47439f1b1256c870b
#
_cell.length_a   1.000
_cell.length_b   1.000
_cell.length_c   1.000
_cell.angle_alpha   90.00
_cell.angle_beta   90.00
_cell.angle_gamma   90.00
#
_symmetry.space_group_name_H-M   'P 1'
#
loop_
_entity.id
_entity.type
_entity.pdbx_description
1 polymer ?
#
loop_
_entity_poly.entity_id
_entity_poly.type
_entity_poly.pdbx_seq_one_letter_code
_entity_poly.pdbx_strand_id
1 'polypeptide(L)'
;MSAIEVASPRGRRLAVVTAITGTVFIAAGAFWLSFTALADLARRSGIDAGQAWAWPLIVDGIIVVATVAVVALASQRRPTWYPWTLLAAGAVVSVTANAIHAIIAADTDVPSVLAASVAAI
;
A
#
# COMPACT_ATOMS: atom_id res chain seq x y z
N MET A 1 -8.88 32.09 17.81
CA MET A 1 -9.83 31.30 17.03
C MET A 1 -9.05 30.51 15.97
N SER A 2 -9.27 29.21 15.92
CA SER A 2 -8.58 28.37 14.94
C SER A 2 -9.17 28.52 13.54
N ALA A 3 -8.39 28.19 12.52
CA ALA A 3 -8.87 28.20 11.13
C ALA A 3 -10.09 27.29 10.94
N ILE A 4 -10.21 26.24 11.75
CA ILE A 4 -11.33 25.30 11.69
C ILE A 4 -12.63 25.97 12.14
N GLU A 5 -12.56 26.83 13.15
CA GLU A 5 -13.75 27.55 13.68
C GLU A 5 -14.27 28.57 12.67
N VAL A 6 -13.40 29.08 11.81
CA VAL A 6 -13.75 30.10 10.81
C VAL A 6 -14.22 29.48 9.52
N ALA A 7 -13.88 28.17 9.27
CA ALA A 7 -14.24 27.50 8.04
C ALA A 7 -15.76 27.37 7.90
N SER A 8 -16.29 27.77 6.75
CA SER A 8 -17.69 27.57 6.42
C SER A 8 -17.98 26.06 6.23
N PRO A 9 -19.25 25.63 6.39
CA PRO A 9 -19.60 24.23 6.08
C PRO A 9 -19.22 23.81 4.66
N ARG A 10 -19.31 24.71 3.71
CA ARG A 10 -18.91 24.47 2.32
C ARG A 10 -17.40 24.31 2.20
N GLY A 11 -16.63 25.16 2.87
CA GLY A 11 -15.16 25.08 2.87
C GLY A 11 -14.66 23.81 3.52
N ARG A 12 -15.30 23.39 4.63
CA ARG A 12 -14.96 22.13 5.29
C ARG A 12 -15.28 20.92 4.42
N ARG A 13 -16.42 20.92 3.74
CA ARG A 13 -16.81 19.86 2.83
C ARG A 13 -15.83 19.76 1.67
N LEU A 14 -15.42 20.88 1.11
CA LEU A 14 -14.44 20.91 0.02
C LEU A 14 -13.09 20.34 0.49
N ALA A 15 -12.64 20.72 1.69
CA ALA A 15 -11.39 20.19 2.24
C ALA A 15 -11.45 18.68 2.43
N VAL A 16 -12.55 18.16 2.96
CA VAL A 16 -12.74 16.71 3.16
C VAL A 16 -12.76 15.98 1.81
N VAL A 17 -13.51 16.46 0.84
CA VAL A 17 -13.58 15.86 -0.49
C VAL A 17 -12.22 15.86 -1.17
N THR A 18 -11.48 16.97 -1.07
CA THR A 18 -10.14 17.07 -1.65
C THR A 18 -9.18 16.09 -0.97
N ALA A 19 -9.25 15.98 0.37
CA ALA A 19 -8.40 15.04 1.11
C ALA A 19 -8.68 13.59 0.72
N ILE A 20 -9.95 13.21 0.64
CA ILE A 20 -10.35 11.85 0.26
C ILE A 20 -9.91 11.56 -1.18
N THR A 21 -10.21 12.47 -2.10
CA THR A 21 -9.85 12.31 -3.52
C THR A 21 -8.33 12.18 -3.70
N GLY A 22 -7.58 13.04 -3.03
CA GLY A 22 -6.12 13.01 -3.06
C GLY A 22 -5.57 11.71 -2.49
N THR A 23 -6.12 11.25 -1.36
CA THR A 23 -5.70 10.00 -0.74
C THR A 23 -5.97 8.81 -1.66
N VAL A 24 -7.15 8.74 -2.25
CA VAL A 24 -7.49 7.66 -3.20
C VAL A 24 -6.58 7.67 -4.41
N PHE A 25 -6.30 8.85 -4.95
CA PHE A 25 -5.39 9.00 -6.09
C PHE A 25 -3.98 8.52 -5.77
N ILE A 26 -3.44 8.94 -4.62
CA ILE A 26 -2.12 8.53 -4.16
C ILE A 26 -2.08 7.02 -3.90
N ALA A 27 -3.11 6.49 -3.25
CA ALA A 27 -3.21 5.06 -2.98
C ALA A 27 -3.25 4.23 -4.27
N ALA A 28 -4.00 4.69 -5.28
CA ALA A 28 -4.08 4.01 -6.57
C ALA A 28 -2.72 4.01 -7.28
N GLY A 29 -1.99 5.13 -7.25
CA GLY A 29 -0.65 5.22 -7.82
C GLY A 29 0.35 4.32 -7.10
N ALA A 30 0.33 4.33 -5.77
CA ALA A 30 1.19 3.48 -4.95
C ALA A 30 0.88 1.99 -5.19
N PHE A 31 -0.39 1.64 -5.27
CA PHE A 31 -0.84 0.28 -5.59
C PHE A 31 -0.31 -0.16 -6.96
N TRP A 32 -0.45 0.70 -7.96
CA TRP A 32 0.03 0.41 -9.31
C TRP A 32 1.53 0.13 -9.33
N LEU A 33 2.32 1.00 -8.68
CA LEU A 33 3.76 0.84 -8.60
C LEU A 33 4.16 -0.44 -7.86
N SER A 34 3.52 -0.71 -6.73
CA SER A 34 3.77 -1.92 -5.96
C SER A 34 3.36 -3.17 -6.75
N PHE A 35 2.21 -3.14 -7.41
CA PHE A 35 1.72 -4.25 -8.21
C PHE A 35 2.71 -4.62 -9.30
N THR A 36 3.19 -3.65 -10.06
CA THR A 36 4.14 -3.90 -11.14
C THR A 36 5.48 -4.41 -10.62
N ALA A 37 5.96 -3.88 -9.49
CA ALA A 37 7.20 -4.32 -8.86
C ALA A 37 7.09 -5.77 -8.36
N LEU A 38 5.99 -6.12 -7.71
CA LEU A 38 5.75 -7.48 -7.21
C LEU A 38 5.60 -8.48 -8.35
N ALA A 39 4.91 -8.10 -9.43
CA ALA A 39 4.75 -8.95 -10.61
C ALA A 39 6.11 -9.20 -11.29
N ASP A 40 6.94 -8.17 -11.40
CA ASP A 40 8.27 -8.30 -11.98
C ASP A 40 9.17 -9.20 -11.12
N LEU A 41 9.13 -9.02 -9.79
CA LEU A 41 9.89 -9.86 -8.87
C LEU A 41 9.43 -11.32 -8.96
N ALA A 42 8.15 -11.58 -9.05
CA ALA A 42 7.59 -12.92 -9.20
C ALA A 42 8.10 -13.58 -10.48
N ARG A 43 8.11 -12.86 -11.59
CA ARG A 43 8.63 -13.33 -12.86
C ARG A 43 10.11 -13.66 -12.78
N ARG A 44 10.90 -12.79 -12.17
CA ARG A 44 12.36 -12.99 -11.97
C ARG A 44 12.65 -14.16 -11.04
N SER A 45 11.71 -14.49 -10.15
CA SER A 45 11.83 -15.60 -9.21
C SER A 45 11.44 -16.96 -9.82
N GLY A 46 11.09 -16.98 -11.10
CA GLY A 46 10.79 -18.22 -11.82
C GLY A 46 9.30 -18.50 -12.02
N ILE A 47 8.42 -17.60 -11.58
CA ILE A 47 6.99 -17.73 -11.83
C ILE A 47 6.73 -17.36 -13.30
N ASP A 48 5.94 -18.19 -13.99
CA ASP A 48 5.61 -17.97 -15.38
C ASP A 48 5.01 -16.58 -15.59
N ALA A 49 5.43 -15.89 -16.65
CA ALA A 49 4.98 -14.55 -16.98
C ALA A 49 3.46 -14.42 -17.04
N GLY A 50 2.77 -15.49 -17.48
CA GLY A 50 1.30 -15.51 -17.53
C GLY A 50 0.64 -15.56 -16.14
N GLN A 51 1.38 -15.93 -15.10
CA GLN A 51 0.88 -16.10 -13.74
C GLN A 51 1.49 -15.11 -12.74
N ALA A 52 2.54 -14.40 -13.14
CA ALA A 52 3.27 -13.49 -12.23
C ALA A 52 2.37 -12.37 -11.68
N TRP A 53 1.37 -11.96 -12.42
CA TRP A 53 0.41 -10.93 -11.98
C TRP A 53 -0.45 -11.38 -10.79
N ALA A 54 -0.62 -12.70 -10.62
CA ALA A 54 -1.42 -13.22 -9.52
C ALA A 54 -0.73 -13.01 -8.16
N TRP A 55 0.59 -12.99 -8.13
CA TRP A 55 1.36 -12.81 -6.90
C TRP A 55 1.05 -11.48 -6.19
N PRO A 56 1.17 -10.31 -6.86
CA PRO A 56 0.80 -9.07 -6.21
C PRO A 56 -0.69 -9.00 -5.86
N LEU A 57 -1.56 -9.63 -6.64
CA LEU A 57 -2.98 -9.67 -6.34
C LEU A 57 -3.25 -10.39 -5.02
N ILE A 58 -2.54 -11.49 -4.76
CA ILE A 58 -2.67 -12.23 -3.49
C ILE A 58 -2.16 -11.39 -2.33
N VAL A 59 -0.97 -10.81 -2.44
CA VAL A 59 -0.35 -10.02 -1.37
C VAL A 59 -1.21 -8.79 -1.05
N ASP A 60 -1.54 -8.01 -2.07
CA ASP A 60 -2.33 -6.79 -1.89
C ASP A 60 -3.78 -7.10 -1.48
N GLY A 61 -4.31 -8.22 -1.97
CA GLY A 61 -5.63 -8.70 -1.57
C GLY A 61 -5.70 -9.04 -0.08
N ILE A 62 -4.67 -9.65 0.47
CA ILE A 62 -4.58 -9.92 1.92
C ILE A 62 -4.62 -8.60 2.69
N ILE A 63 -3.88 -7.58 2.24
CA ILE A 63 -3.84 -6.27 2.89
C ILE A 63 -5.23 -5.62 2.87
N VAL A 64 -5.89 -5.63 1.72
CA VAL A 64 -7.23 -5.04 1.58
C VAL A 64 -8.25 -5.77 2.46
N VAL A 65 -8.28 -7.09 2.40
CA VAL A 65 -9.22 -7.90 3.19
C VAL A 65 -8.97 -7.72 4.69
N ALA A 66 -7.70 -7.73 5.10
CA ALA A 66 -7.34 -7.52 6.50
C ALA A 66 -7.75 -6.12 6.99
N THR A 67 -7.59 -5.09 6.17
CA THR A 67 -7.99 -3.73 6.49
C THR A 67 -9.51 -3.65 6.68
N VAL A 68 -10.28 -4.22 5.77
CA VAL A 68 -11.75 -4.26 5.88
C VAL A 68 -12.16 -5.02 7.14
N ALA A 69 -11.50 -6.14 7.45
CA ALA A 69 -11.80 -6.93 8.64
C ALA A 69 -11.51 -6.16 9.94
N VAL A 70 -10.42 -5.40 9.99
CA VAL A 70 -10.12 -4.54 11.14
C VAL A 70 -11.25 -3.55 11.37
N VAL A 71 -11.68 -2.85 10.33
CA VAL A 71 -12.74 -1.85 10.43
C VAL A 71 -14.06 -2.50 10.84
N ALA A 72 -14.42 -3.62 10.21
CA ALA A 72 -15.69 -4.30 10.49
C ALA A 72 -15.75 -4.83 11.92
N LEU A 73 -14.69 -5.47 12.41
CA LEU A 73 -14.64 -6.01 13.76
C LEU A 73 -14.56 -4.90 14.81
N ALA A 74 -13.81 -3.84 14.54
CA ALA A 74 -13.73 -2.69 15.44
C ALA A 74 -15.08 -2.02 15.61
N SER A 75 -15.87 -1.87 14.55
CA SER A 75 -17.20 -1.29 14.62
C SER A 75 -18.18 -2.16 15.43
N GLN A 76 -17.94 -3.45 15.52
CA GLN A 76 -18.71 -4.39 16.33
C GLN A 76 -18.14 -4.58 17.74
N ARG A 77 -17.10 -3.83 18.11
CA ARG A 77 -16.38 -3.96 19.38
C ARG A 77 -15.84 -5.37 19.62
N ARG A 78 -15.48 -6.07 18.55
CA ARG A 78 -14.87 -7.38 18.58
C ARG A 78 -13.36 -7.27 18.60
N PRO A 79 -12.63 -8.29 19.09
CA PRO A 79 -11.17 -8.29 19.03
C PRO A 79 -10.68 -8.18 17.60
N THR A 80 -9.63 -7.39 17.39
CA THR A 80 -9.06 -7.11 16.07
C THR A 80 -7.63 -7.63 15.89
N TRP A 81 -7.13 -8.41 16.84
CA TRP A 81 -5.74 -8.89 16.81
C TRP A 81 -5.44 -9.74 15.59
N TYR A 82 -6.39 -10.58 15.16
CA TYR A 82 -6.17 -11.47 14.02
C TYR A 82 -6.02 -10.68 12.70
N PRO A 83 -6.98 -9.81 12.32
CA PRO A 83 -6.80 -9.04 11.09
C PRO A 83 -5.63 -8.06 11.16
N TRP A 84 -5.29 -7.52 12.33
CA TRP A 84 -4.09 -6.70 12.47
C TRP A 84 -2.82 -7.51 12.20
N THR A 85 -2.76 -8.76 12.66
CA THR A 85 -1.63 -9.66 12.39
C THR A 85 -1.51 -9.95 10.90
N LEU A 86 -2.63 -10.23 10.23
CA LEU A 86 -2.65 -10.44 8.77
C LEU A 86 -2.20 -9.19 8.01
N LEU A 87 -2.69 -8.03 8.44
CA LEU A 87 -2.31 -6.77 7.83
C LEU A 87 -0.81 -6.51 7.97
N ALA A 88 -0.28 -6.71 9.16
CA ALA A 88 1.16 -6.55 9.42
C ALA A 88 1.98 -7.53 8.58
N ALA A 89 1.57 -8.79 8.51
CA ALA A 89 2.25 -9.80 7.72
C ALA A 89 2.24 -9.44 6.22
N GLY A 90 1.09 -9.06 5.69
CA GLY A 90 0.97 -8.63 4.29
C GLY A 90 1.80 -7.40 4.00
N ALA A 91 1.79 -6.42 4.90
CA ALA A 91 2.60 -5.19 4.74
C ALA A 91 4.10 -5.50 4.76
N VAL A 92 4.57 -6.37 5.66
CA VAL A 92 5.98 -6.77 5.73
C VAL A 92 6.39 -7.46 4.43
N VAL A 93 5.58 -8.38 3.92
CA VAL A 93 5.86 -9.05 2.64
C VAL A 93 5.92 -8.05 1.51
N SER A 94 4.96 -7.14 1.43
CA SER A 94 4.89 -6.13 0.37
C SER A 94 6.09 -5.20 0.40
N VAL A 95 6.42 -4.64 1.56
CA VAL A 95 7.56 -3.73 1.74
C VAL A 95 8.87 -4.44 1.40
N THR A 96 9.06 -5.66 1.91
CA THR A 96 10.28 -6.44 1.66
C THR A 96 10.42 -6.74 0.17
N ALA A 97 9.36 -7.19 -0.48
CA ALA A 97 9.41 -7.52 -1.90
C ALA A 97 9.67 -6.28 -2.76
N ASN A 98 9.05 -5.15 -2.44
CA ASN A 98 9.31 -3.89 -3.14
C ASN A 98 10.76 -3.42 -2.95
N ALA A 99 11.31 -3.55 -1.74
CA ALA A 99 12.69 -3.19 -1.45
C ALA A 99 13.67 -4.10 -2.22
N ILE A 100 13.41 -5.41 -2.24
CA ILE A 100 14.25 -6.36 -3.00
C ILE A 100 14.19 -6.05 -4.50
N HIS A 101 13.00 -5.80 -5.03
CA HIS A 101 12.84 -5.42 -6.43
C HIS A 101 13.65 -4.17 -6.76
N ALA A 102 13.60 -3.17 -5.90
CA ALA A 102 14.34 -1.92 -6.11
C ALA A 102 15.87 -2.14 -6.11
N ILE A 103 16.37 -3.02 -5.21
CA ILE A 103 17.79 -3.35 -5.15
C ILE A 103 18.24 -4.05 -6.44
N ILE A 104 17.45 -5.00 -6.91
CA ILE A 104 17.75 -5.77 -8.13
C ILE A 104 17.69 -4.87 -9.37
N ALA A 105 16.70 -3.97 -9.43
CA ALA A 105 16.48 -3.08 -10.56
C ALA A 105 17.28 -1.78 -10.49
N ALA A 106 17.94 -1.50 -9.35
CA ALA A 106 18.68 -0.26 -9.18
C ALA A 106 19.84 -0.18 -10.19
N ASP A 107 19.93 0.97 -10.85
CA ASP A 107 21.07 1.29 -11.68
C ASP A 107 22.28 1.64 -10.80
N THR A 108 23.50 1.51 -11.38
CA THR A 108 24.74 1.81 -10.66
C THR A 108 24.86 3.25 -10.18
N ASP A 109 24.07 4.15 -10.77
CA ASP A 109 24.07 5.57 -10.41
C ASP A 109 23.33 5.88 -9.12
N VAL A 110 22.53 4.93 -8.60
CA VAL A 110 21.74 5.11 -7.37
C VAL A 110 22.15 4.04 -6.36
N PRO A 111 22.57 4.44 -5.13
CA PRO A 111 22.89 3.46 -4.09
C PRO A 111 21.68 2.55 -3.82
N SER A 112 21.95 1.24 -3.68
CA SER A 112 20.91 0.23 -3.46
C SER A 112 20.08 0.52 -2.20
N VAL A 113 20.73 1.03 -1.14
CA VAL A 113 20.04 1.38 0.10
C VAL A 113 19.03 2.50 -0.13
N LEU A 114 19.42 3.52 -0.92
CA LEU A 114 18.53 4.63 -1.24
C LEU A 114 17.35 4.15 -2.09
N ALA A 115 17.61 3.33 -3.11
CA ALA A 115 16.55 2.77 -3.96
C ALA A 115 15.58 1.93 -3.15
N ALA A 116 16.08 1.08 -2.25
CA ALA A 116 15.26 0.27 -1.37
C ALA A 116 14.43 1.13 -0.41
N SER A 117 15.00 2.20 0.12
CA SER A 117 14.31 3.13 1.03
C SER A 117 13.15 3.84 0.33
N VAL A 118 13.36 4.28 -0.91
CA VAL A 118 12.30 4.92 -1.70
C VAL A 118 11.19 3.92 -2.01
N ALA A 119 11.52 2.70 -2.39
CA ALA A 119 10.54 1.68 -2.74
C ALA A 119 9.73 1.19 -1.52
N ALA A 120 10.33 1.24 -0.33
CA ALA A 120 9.68 0.81 0.90
C ALA A 120 8.65 1.83 1.43
N ILE A 121 8.76 3.09 1.00
CA ILE A 121 7.78 4.11 1.35
C ILE A 121 6.49 3.89 0.58
#